data_b867221e21883fd678108619e2568285
#
_entry.id   b867221e21883fd678108619e2568285
#
_cell.length_a   1.000
_cell.length_b   1.000
_cell.length_c   1.000
_cell.angle_alpha   90.00
_cell.angle_beta   90.00
_cell.angle_gamma   90.00
#
_symmetry.space_group_name_H-M   'P 1'
#
loop_
_entity.id
_entity.type
_entity.pdbx_description
1 polymer ?
#
loop_
_entity_poly.entity_id
_entity_poly.type
_entity_poly.pdbx_seq_one_letter_code
_entity_poly.pdbx_strand_id
1 'polypeptide(L)'
;GRDHLEDFILRLKNFKFDEHFDDKSNNHIYYDPIGVCGLITPWNWPINQIALKVVPAIATGCTMILKPSEIAPISGMLFAEMIDEVGFPKGVFNLVNGDGVGVGSQISSHPDIDMVSFTGSTRAGRLISKNAADTIKRVCLELGGKGGNIVFADSYKDAVRDGIRNVMSNSGQSCDAPTRMLVEKSIYKRAVEDAVDEANKIQVDQASKKGDHIGPVISKIQYDKIISL
;
A
#
# COMPACT_ATOMS: atom_id res chain seq x y z
N GLY A 1 10.14 0.40 -2.81
CA GLY A 1 10.58 1.46 -1.87
C GLY A 1 11.47 2.50 -2.52
N ARG A 2 12.64 2.07 -3.01
CA ARG A 2 13.63 3.00 -3.61
C ARG A 2 13.05 3.78 -4.80
N ASP A 3 12.46 3.10 -5.77
CA ASP A 3 11.90 3.73 -6.98
C ASP A 3 10.82 4.77 -6.63
N HIS A 4 10.00 4.50 -5.61
CA HIS A 4 9.02 5.48 -5.12
C HIS A 4 9.69 6.69 -4.48
N LEU A 5 10.77 6.49 -3.73
CA LEU A 5 11.54 7.62 -3.17
C LEU A 5 12.11 8.51 -4.28
N GLU A 6 12.70 7.91 -5.29
CA GLU A 6 13.27 8.62 -6.46
C GLU A 6 12.16 9.39 -7.23
N ASP A 7 10.99 8.79 -7.43
CA ASP A 7 9.83 9.45 -8.06
C ASP A 7 9.32 10.65 -7.23
N PHE A 8 9.19 10.49 -5.91
CA PHE A 8 8.79 11.60 -5.05
C PHE A 8 9.81 12.73 -5.01
N ILE A 9 11.12 12.43 -5.04
CA ILE A 9 12.17 13.45 -5.16
C ILE A 9 12.01 14.23 -6.47
N LEU A 10 11.75 13.55 -7.59
CA LEU A 10 11.53 14.20 -8.87
C LEU A 10 10.27 15.07 -8.87
N ARG A 11 9.18 14.58 -8.30
CA ARG A 11 7.93 15.34 -8.15
C ARG A 11 8.11 16.57 -7.28
N LEU A 12 8.79 16.43 -6.12
CA LEU A 12 9.06 17.55 -5.21
C LEU A 12 9.84 18.67 -5.89
N LYS A 13 10.85 18.35 -6.70
CA LYS A 13 11.63 19.34 -7.46
C LYS A 13 10.78 20.19 -8.40
N ASN A 14 9.68 19.65 -8.90
CA ASN A 14 8.80 20.31 -9.85
C ASN A 14 7.49 20.81 -9.22
N PHE A 15 7.26 20.53 -7.93
CA PHE A 15 6.04 20.93 -7.24
C PHE A 15 6.13 22.40 -6.81
N LYS A 16 5.10 23.17 -7.15
CA LYS A 16 4.97 24.57 -6.75
C LYS A 16 4.08 24.65 -5.52
N PHE A 17 4.64 25.06 -4.40
CA PHE A 17 3.90 25.29 -3.15
C PHE A 17 3.14 26.62 -3.13
N ASP A 18 3.51 27.53 -4.02
CA ASP A 18 2.86 28.81 -4.27
C ASP A 18 2.75 29.01 -5.80
N GLU A 19 1.55 29.22 -6.28
CA GLU A 19 1.31 29.48 -7.70
C GLU A 19 0.16 30.48 -7.90
N HIS A 20 0.25 31.28 -8.96
CA HIS A 20 -0.87 32.09 -9.39
C HIS A 20 -2.00 31.22 -9.92
N PHE A 21 -3.24 31.52 -9.52
CA PHE A 21 -4.42 30.85 -10.02
C PHE A 21 -4.61 31.07 -11.53
N ASP A 22 -4.41 32.33 -11.97
CA ASP A 22 -4.41 32.71 -13.36
C ASP A 22 -3.59 34.01 -13.59
N ASP A 23 -3.30 34.34 -14.85
CA ASP A 23 -2.51 35.54 -15.21
C ASP A 23 -3.29 36.86 -15.07
N LYS A 24 -4.58 36.84 -14.72
CA LYS A 24 -5.48 37.98 -14.70
C LYS A 24 -5.92 38.43 -13.31
N SER A 25 -5.66 37.62 -12.31
CA SER A 25 -6.07 37.86 -10.94
C SER A 25 -4.88 37.89 -9.96
N ASN A 26 -5.04 38.56 -8.84
CA ASN A 26 -4.10 38.50 -7.70
C ASN A 26 -4.39 37.26 -6.81
N ASN A 27 -5.06 36.24 -7.34
CA ASN A 27 -5.35 35.04 -6.60
C ASN A 27 -4.16 34.09 -6.63
N HIS A 28 -3.75 33.63 -5.45
CA HIS A 28 -2.70 32.63 -5.27
C HIS A 28 -3.27 31.35 -4.68
N ILE A 29 -2.67 30.22 -5.05
CA ILE A 29 -2.91 28.92 -4.44
C ILE A 29 -1.68 28.59 -3.62
N TYR A 30 -1.87 28.42 -2.31
CA TYR A 30 -0.82 27.98 -1.38
C TYR A 30 -1.11 26.56 -0.93
N TYR A 31 -0.07 25.72 -0.93
CA TYR A 31 -0.13 24.34 -0.45
C TYR A 31 0.63 24.26 0.87
N ASP A 32 -0.10 24.31 1.96
CA ASP A 32 0.44 24.19 3.31
C ASP A 32 0.42 22.74 3.81
N PRO A 33 1.35 22.34 4.71
CA PRO A 33 1.29 21.07 5.39
C PRO A 33 -0.06 20.87 6.08
N ILE A 34 -0.66 19.68 5.93
CA ILE A 34 -1.94 19.38 6.60
C ILE A 34 -1.81 19.31 8.12
N GLY A 35 -0.60 19.11 8.64
CA GLY A 35 -0.34 18.99 10.07
C GLY A 35 0.22 17.62 10.44
N VAL A 36 -0.35 16.99 11.47
CA VAL A 36 0.08 15.67 11.99
C VAL A 36 -0.61 14.54 11.24
N CYS A 37 0.18 13.67 10.61
CA CYS A 37 -0.30 12.53 9.86
C CYS A 37 -0.18 11.22 10.66
N GLY A 38 -1.28 10.52 10.88
CA GLY A 38 -1.31 9.14 11.36
C GLY A 38 -1.20 8.17 10.17
N LEU A 39 -0.10 7.46 10.06
CA LEU A 39 0.21 6.57 8.94
C LEU A 39 0.14 5.11 9.40
N ILE A 40 -0.79 4.33 8.86
CA ILE A 40 -0.99 2.92 9.26
C ILE A 40 -0.78 2.03 8.05
N THR A 41 0.23 1.14 8.12
CA THR A 41 0.64 0.30 6.98
C THR A 41 0.40 -1.19 7.23
N PRO A 42 0.09 -1.97 6.16
CA PRO A 42 -0.15 -3.40 6.23
C PRO A 42 1.18 -4.19 6.22
N TRP A 43 1.03 -5.51 6.24
CA TRP A 43 2.12 -6.47 6.29
C TRP A 43 2.58 -7.01 4.91
N ASN A 44 1.79 -6.82 3.87
CA ASN A 44 2.03 -7.51 2.59
C ASN A 44 3.17 -6.92 1.73
N TRP A 45 3.38 -5.60 1.81
CA TRP A 45 4.48 -4.88 1.13
C TRP A 45 5.11 -3.85 2.08
N PRO A 46 5.78 -4.28 3.18
CA PRO A 46 6.07 -3.41 4.32
C PRO A 46 6.81 -2.13 3.94
N ILE A 47 8.02 -2.23 3.38
CA ILE A 47 8.82 -1.03 3.04
C ILE A 47 8.19 -0.19 1.92
N ASN A 48 7.47 -0.83 0.98
CA ASN A 48 6.78 -0.13 -0.09
C ASN A 48 5.66 0.76 0.46
N GLN A 49 4.83 0.20 1.32
CA GLN A 49 3.70 0.92 1.94
C GLN A 49 4.16 2.03 2.89
N ILE A 50 5.29 1.84 3.57
CA ILE A 50 5.92 2.88 4.38
C ILE A 50 6.38 4.03 3.48
N ALA A 51 7.14 3.75 2.42
CA ALA A 51 7.65 4.77 1.51
C ALA A 51 6.52 5.59 0.86
N LEU A 52 5.44 4.93 0.42
CA LEU A 52 4.28 5.59 -0.20
C LEU A 52 3.52 6.56 0.73
N LYS A 53 3.71 6.47 2.03
CA LYS A 53 3.06 7.34 3.02
C LYS A 53 4.03 8.33 3.67
N VAL A 54 5.17 7.85 4.10
CA VAL A 54 6.16 8.66 4.83
C VAL A 54 6.84 9.67 3.91
N VAL A 55 7.26 9.25 2.72
CA VAL A 55 8.02 10.12 1.81
C VAL A 55 7.20 11.35 1.37
N PRO A 56 5.95 11.22 0.88
CA PRO A 56 5.15 12.40 0.55
C PRO A 56 4.80 13.26 1.77
N ALA A 57 4.61 12.68 2.96
CA ALA A 57 4.37 13.45 4.17
C ALA A 57 5.60 14.32 4.55
N ILE A 58 6.81 13.75 4.48
CA ILE A 58 8.05 14.52 4.66
C ILE A 58 8.18 15.60 3.58
N ALA A 59 7.96 15.25 2.31
CA ALA A 59 8.11 16.16 1.18
C ALA A 59 7.18 17.39 1.27
N THR A 60 6.02 17.24 1.91
CA THR A 60 5.04 18.31 2.12
C THR A 60 5.14 18.98 3.49
N GLY A 61 6.19 18.71 4.28
CA GLY A 61 6.44 19.38 5.57
C GLY A 61 5.56 18.91 6.74
N CYS A 62 4.90 17.76 6.62
CA CYS A 62 4.07 17.21 7.70
C CYS A 62 4.92 16.53 8.77
N THR A 63 4.44 16.56 10.01
CA THR A 63 4.90 15.64 11.06
C THR A 63 4.06 14.37 11.05
N MET A 64 4.58 13.26 11.59
CA MET A 64 3.87 11.99 11.44
C MET A 64 4.12 10.98 12.53
N ILE A 65 3.15 10.09 12.68
CA ILE A 65 3.23 8.88 13.50
C ILE A 65 3.02 7.70 12.55
N LEU A 66 4.02 6.83 12.40
CA LEU A 66 3.93 5.59 11.64
C LEU A 66 3.61 4.42 12.56
N LYS A 67 2.53 3.69 12.27
CA LYS A 67 2.21 2.39 12.86
C LYS A 67 2.27 1.32 11.78
N PRO A 68 3.34 0.52 11.68
CA PRO A 68 3.37 -0.65 10.83
C PRO A 68 2.48 -1.76 11.38
N SER A 69 2.14 -2.75 10.54
CA SER A 69 1.47 -3.95 11.03
C SER A 69 2.33 -4.67 12.06
N GLU A 70 1.70 -5.14 13.14
CA GLU A 70 2.31 -5.97 14.17
C GLU A 70 2.86 -7.31 13.64
N ILE A 71 2.40 -7.75 12.48
CA ILE A 71 2.86 -8.98 11.81
C ILE A 71 4.19 -8.76 11.09
N ALA A 72 4.47 -7.53 10.61
CA ALA A 72 5.68 -7.20 9.85
C ALA A 72 6.27 -5.84 10.27
N PRO A 73 6.68 -5.65 11.54
CA PRO A 73 7.12 -4.35 12.04
C PRO A 73 8.58 -4.03 11.71
N ILE A 74 9.42 -5.02 11.42
CA ILE A 74 10.89 -4.87 11.30
C ILE A 74 11.28 -3.85 10.23
N SER A 75 10.62 -3.86 9.07
CA SER A 75 10.89 -2.86 8.02
C SER A 75 10.61 -1.43 8.48
N GLY A 76 9.60 -1.23 9.34
CA GLY A 76 9.31 0.07 9.94
C GLY A 76 10.39 0.50 10.95
N MET A 77 10.89 -0.44 11.74
CA MET A 77 11.97 -0.19 12.71
C MET A 77 13.26 0.21 12.00
N LEU A 78 13.67 -0.56 10.98
CA LEU A 78 14.85 -0.22 10.17
C LEU A 78 14.70 1.13 9.45
N PHE A 79 13.49 1.45 8.98
CA PHE A 79 13.23 2.74 8.36
C PHE A 79 13.35 3.89 9.38
N ALA A 80 12.92 3.68 10.63
CA ALA A 80 13.08 4.65 11.69
C ALA A 80 14.56 4.90 12.04
N GLU A 81 15.38 3.84 12.09
CA GLU A 81 16.84 3.94 12.25
C GLU A 81 17.46 4.76 11.12
N MET A 82 17.08 4.53 9.85
CA MET A 82 17.55 5.32 8.71
C MET A 82 17.17 6.82 8.84
N ILE A 83 15.96 7.12 9.28
CA ILE A 83 15.51 8.50 9.51
C ILE A 83 16.35 9.19 10.59
N ASP A 84 16.66 8.49 11.66
CA ASP A 84 17.52 9.01 12.73
C ASP A 84 18.97 9.22 12.26
N GLU A 85 19.55 8.26 11.55
CA GLU A 85 20.91 8.34 10.99
C GLU A 85 21.10 9.52 10.02
N VAL A 86 20.09 9.86 9.20
CA VAL A 86 20.16 11.01 8.29
C VAL A 86 19.89 12.34 8.99
N GLY A 87 19.59 12.34 10.29
CA GLY A 87 19.51 13.54 11.12
C GLY A 87 18.24 14.36 10.93
N PHE A 88 17.10 13.72 10.66
CA PHE A 88 15.82 14.44 10.65
C PHE A 88 15.55 15.11 12.01
N PRO A 89 14.91 16.30 12.04
CA PRO A 89 14.54 16.94 13.28
C PRO A 89 13.67 16.02 14.16
N LYS A 90 13.94 16.01 15.45
CA LYS A 90 13.18 15.18 16.42
C LYS A 90 11.70 15.56 16.38
N GLY A 91 10.83 14.53 16.39
CA GLY A 91 9.39 14.71 16.36
C GLY A 91 8.77 14.83 14.95
N VAL A 92 9.56 15.00 13.90
CA VAL A 92 9.04 14.98 12.52
C VAL A 92 8.53 13.59 12.15
N PHE A 93 9.32 12.54 12.44
CA PHE A 93 8.94 11.15 12.25
C PHE A 93 8.94 10.40 13.58
N ASN A 94 7.87 9.70 13.87
CA ASN A 94 7.71 8.92 15.09
C ASN A 94 7.18 7.53 14.74
N LEU A 95 7.84 6.47 15.22
CA LEU A 95 7.39 5.09 15.03
C LEU A 95 6.72 4.60 16.30
N VAL A 96 5.52 4.01 16.18
CA VAL A 96 4.79 3.37 17.26
C VAL A 96 4.38 1.97 16.84
N ASN A 97 4.88 0.96 17.54
CA ASN A 97 4.44 -0.42 17.35
C ASN A 97 3.22 -0.72 18.24
N GLY A 98 2.36 -1.61 17.77
CA GLY A 98 1.17 -2.05 18.48
C GLY A 98 0.13 -2.63 17.53
N ASP A 99 -0.96 -3.12 18.11
CA ASP A 99 -2.05 -3.72 17.36
C ASP A 99 -3.00 -2.70 16.72
N GLY A 100 -3.90 -3.20 15.89
CA GLY A 100 -4.89 -2.34 15.20
C GLY A 100 -5.96 -1.81 16.15
N VAL A 101 -6.36 -2.58 17.16
CA VAL A 101 -7.47 -2.25 18.07
C VAL A 101 -7.02 -1.21 19.10
N GLY A 102 -5.84 -1.38 19.67
CA GLY A 102 -5.26 -0.45 20.63
C GLY A 102 -4.71 0.79 19.95
N VAL A 103 -3.50 0.69 19.37
CA VAL A 103 -2.78 1.83 18.81
C VAL A 103 -3.44 2.39 17.54
N GLY A 104 -3.88 1.51 16.62
CA GLY A 104 -4.53 1.95 15.39
C GLY A 104 -5.83 2.72 15.64
N SER A 105 -6.63 2.29 16.62
CA SER A 105 -7.85 3.02 17.00
C SER A 105 -7.54 4.37 17.62
N GLN A 106 -6.54 4.46 18.49
CA GLN A 106 -6.12 5.74 19.09
C GLN A 106 -5.62 6.72 18.03
N ILE A 107 -4.78 6.29 17.09
CA ILE A 107 -4.35 7.15 15.97
C ILE A 107 -5.55 7.69 15.19
N SER A 108 -6.56 6.85 14.93
CA SER A 108 -7.72 7.27 14.14
C SER A 108 -8.69 8.21 14.88
N SER A 109 -8.73 8.16 16.20
CA SER A 109 -9.63 9.00 17.04
C SER A 109 -8.95 10.19 17.70
N HIS A 110 -7.59 10.26 17.69
CA HIS A 110 -6.87 11.29 18.44
C HIS A 110 -7.17 12.70 17.92
N PRO A 111 -7.52 13.67 18.77
CA PRO A 111 -7.92 15.01 18.32
C PRO A 111 -6.77 15.79 17.66
N ASP A 112 -5.52 15.56 18.06
CA ASP A 112 -4.35 16.27 17.55
C ASP A 112 -3.74 15.61 16.30
N ILE A 113 -4.42 14.66 15.67
CA ILE A 113 -4.07 14.11 14.36
C ILE A 113 -5.00 14.70 13.31
N ASP A 114 -4.43 15.34 12.30
CA ASP A 114 -5.17 16.07 11.26
C ASP A 114 -5.56 15.17 10.08
N MET A 115 -4.77 14.13 9.84
CA MET A 115 -4.99 13.17 8.75
C MET A 115 -4.65 11.75 9.16
N VAL A 116 -5.46 10.77 8.72
CA VAL A 116 -5.11 9.34 8.79
C VAL A 116 -5.00 8.77 7.38
N SER A 117 -3.83 8.21 7.07
CA SER A 117 -3.61 7.41 5.86
C SER A 117 -3.46 5.94 6.24
N PHE A 118 -4.42 5.14 5.81
CA PHE A 118 -4.52 3.71 6.14
C PHE A 118 -4.47 2.85 4.88
N THR A 119 -3.69 1.77 4.94
CA THR A 119 -3.77 0.67 3.96
C THR A 119 -4.03 -0.63 4.70
N GLY A 120 -5.08 -1.36 4.27
CA GLY A 120 -5.45 -2.63 4.89
C GLY A 120 -6.84 -3.12 4.54
N SER A 121 -7.53 -3.77 5.49
CA SER A 121 -8.82 -4.38 5.24
C SER A 121 -9.96 -3.35 5.21
N THR A 122 -11.00 -3.62 4.38
CA THR A 122 -12.23 -2.80 4.32
C THR A 122 -12.90 -2.66 5.70
N ARG A 123 -12.87 -3.73 6.52
CA ARG A 123 -13.42 -3.67 7.89
C ARG A 123 -12.70 -2.63 8.75
N ALA A 124 -11.38 -2.63 8.73
CA ALA A 124 -10.59 -1.65 9.50
C ALA A 124 -10.75 -0.23 8.93
N GLY A 125 -10.77 -0.06 7.61
CA GLY A 125 -11.01 1.23 6.97
C GLY A 125 -12.36 1.86 7.39
N ARG A 126 -13.42 1.06 7.48
CA ARG A 126 -14.72 1.52 7.99
C ARG A 126 -14.65 2.01 9.44
N LEU A 127 -13.92 1.30 10.31
CA LEU A 127 -13.73 1.70 11.70
C LEU A 127 -12.94 2.99 11.81
N ILE A 128 -11.86 3.12 11.05
CA ILE A 128 -11.04 4.34 10.99
C ILE A 128 -11.89 5.53 10.55
N SER A 129 -12.69 5.38 9.49
CA SER A 129 -13.58 6.46 9.03
C SER A 129 -14.59 6.89 10.09
N LYS A 130 -15.14 5.93 10.85
CA LYS A 130 -16.05 6.25 11.97
C LYS A 130 -15.34 6.99 13.10
N ASN A 131 -14.15 6.51 13.50
CA ASN A 131 -13.37 7.14 14.57
C ASN A 131 -12.90 8.55 14.21
N ALA A 132 -12.59 8.78 12.93
CA ALA A 132 -12.12 10.06 12.42
C ALA A 132 -13.23 11.11 12.30
N ALA A 133 -14.49 10.70 12.25
CA ALA A 133 -15.62 11.60 11.99
C ALA A 133 -15.80 12.66 13.07
N ASP A 134 -15.58 12.35 14.34
CA ASP A 134 -15.79 13.27 15.45
C ASP A 134 -14.86 14.51 15.40
N THR A 135 -13.71 14.39 14.74
CA THR A 135 -12.72 15.47 14.58
C THR A 135 -12.65 15.99 13.15
N ILE A 136 -13.47 15.46 12.24
CA ILE A 136 -13.52 15.82 10.81
C ILE A 136 -12.12 15.72 10.14
N LYS A 137 -11.22 14.91 10.68
CA LYS A 137 -9.88 14.73 10.13
C LYS A 137 -9.92 14.09 8.75
N ARG A 138 -8.96 14.41 7.91
CA ARG A 138 -8.84 13.81 6.60
C ARG A 138 -8.53 12.30 6.70
N VAL A 139 -9.23 11.50 5.91
CA VAL A 139 -8.99 10.04 5.83
C VAL A 139 -8.66 9.66 4.39
N CYS A 140 -7.52 8.98 4.21
CA CYS A 140 -7.11 8.36 2.97
C CYS A 140 -7.06 6.84 3.17
N LEU A 141 -7.83 6.10 2.38
CA LEU A 141 -7.97 4.65 2.52
C LEU A 141 -7.49 3.95 1.25
N GLU A 142 -6.54 3.04 1.43
CA GLU A 142 -6.13 2.07 0.44
C GLU A 142 -6.59 0.68 0.93
N LEU A 143 -7.53 0.07 0.24
CA LEU A 143 -8.23 -1.12 0.71
C LEU A 143 -8.02 -2.30 -0.25
N GLY A 144 -8.45 -3.49 0.18
CA GLY A 144 -8.43 -4.67 -0.67
C GLY A 144 -9.45 -4.60 -1.80
N GLY A 145 -9.19 -5.37 -2.83
CA GLY A 145 -10.04 -5.44 -4.01
C GLY A 145 -10.02 -6.81 -4.65
N LYS A 146 -10.81 -6.95 -5.73
CA LYS A 146 -10.83 -8.08 -6.66
C LYS A 146 -10.72 -7.51 -8.07
N GLY A 147 -9.51 -7.10 -8.45
CA GLY A 147 -9.20 -6.54 -9.77
C GLY A 147 -9.58 -7.49 -10.91
N GLY A 148 -9.95 -6.96 -12.04
CA GLY A 148 -10.18 -7.72 -13.27
C GLY A 148 -8.95 -7.67 -14.18
N ASN A 149 -8.54 -8.83 -14.68
CA ASN A 149 -7.64 -8.94 -15.83
C ASN A 149 -8.48 -9.22 -17.06
N ILE A 150 -8.45 -8.34 -18.07
CA ILE A 150 -9.29 -8.45 -19.27
C ILE A 150 -8.39 -8.84 -20.45
N VAL A 151 -8.70 -9.99 -21.07
CA VAL A 151 -7.90 -10.56 -22.16
C VAL A 151 -8.77 -10.73 -23.41
N PHE A 152 -8.44 -10.00 -24.46
CA PHE A 152 -9.08 -10.10 -25.78
C PHE A 152 -8.29 -11.03 -26.72
N ALA A 153 -8.90 -11.43 -27.82
CA ALA A 153 -8.30 -12.37 -28.78
C ALA A 153 -7.02 -11.84 -29.44
N ASP A 154 -6.89 -10.53 -29.59
CA ASP A 154 -5.75 -9.82 -30.15
C ASP A 154 -4.65 -9.45 -29.13
N SER A 155 -4.82 -9.87 -27.88
CA SER A 155 -3.77 -9.68 -26.87
C SER A 155 -2.49 -10.48 -27.23
N TYR A 156 -1.34 -10.05 -26.68
CA TYR A 156 -0.10 -10.77 -26.93
C TYR A 156 -0.15 -12.22 -26.38
N LYS A 157 0.67 -13.09 -27.00
CA LYS A 157 0.60 -14.55 -26.85
C LYS A 157 0.61 -15.04 -25.39
N ASP A 158 1.39 -14.39 -24.52
CA ASP A 158 1.60 -14.83 -23.14
C ASP A 158 0.73 -14.10 -22.10
N ALA A 159 -0.24 -13.27 -22.54
CA ALA A 159 -1.09 -12.45 -21.67
C ALA A 159 -1.79 -13.24 -20.56
N VAL A 160 -2.27 -14.45 -20.84
CA VAL A 160 -2.90 -15.33 -19.85
C VAL A 160 -1.87 -15.85 -18.85
N ARG A 161 -0.71 -16.32 -19.32
CA ARG A 161 0.37 -16.85 -18.46
C ARG A 161 0.94 -15.79 -17.53
N ASP A 162 1.19 -14.60 -18.06
CA ASP A 162 1.65 -13.46 -17.27
C ASP A 162 0.58 -13.00 -16.28
N GLY A 163 -0.70 -13.08 -16.64
CA GLY A 163 -1.81 -12.85 -15.72
C GLY A 163 -1.81 -13.83 -14.53
N ILE A 164 -1.53 -15.12 -14.76
CA ILE A 164 -1.40 -16.12 -13.69
C ILE A 164 -0.18 -15.84 -12.80
N ARG A 165 0.98 -15.54 -13.39
CA ARG A 165 2.18 -15.16 -12.62
C ARG A 165 1.94 -13.94 -11.76
N ASN A 166 1.30 -12.93 -12.31
CA ASN A 166 1.00 -11.68 -11.61
C ASN A 166 0.08 -11.92 -10.40
N VAL A 167 -1.04 -12.66 -10.57
CA VAL A 167 -1.95 -12.93 -9.45
C VAL A 167 -1.31 -13.77 -8.35
N MET A 168 -0.35 -14.62 -8.69
CA MET A 168 0.37 -15.47 -7.72
C MET A 168 1.57 -14.76 -7.06
N SER A 169 1.97 -13.60 -7.57
CA SER A 169 3.05 -12.80 -6.97
C SER A 169 2.76 -12.52 -5.50
N ASN A 170 3.81 -12.56 -4.65
CA ASN A 170 3.69 -12.44 -3.19
C ASN A 170 2.63 -13.39 -2.58
N SER A 171 2.48 -14.59 -3.17
CA SER A 171 1.50 -15.60 -2.77
C SER A 171 0.04 -15.10 -2.86
N GLY A 172 -0.25 -14.22 -3.82
CA GLY A 172 -1.57 -13.61 -4.01
C GLY A 172 -1.93 -12.54 -2.96
N GLN A 173 -0.99 -12.15 -2.12
CA GLN A 173 -1.22 -11.23 -1.00
C GLN A 173 -1.03 -9.77 -1.42
N SER A 174 -1.73 -9.32 -2.47
CA SER A 174 -1.68 -7.95 -2.98
C SER A 174 -3.08 -7.37 -3.14
N CYS A 175 -3.23 -6.07 -2.82
CA CYS A 175 -4.52 -5.38 -2.92
C CYS A 175 -4.98 -5.21 -4.37
N ASP A 176 -4.04 -5.12 -5.30
CA ASP A 176 -4.23 -4.99 -6.74
C ASP A 176 -4.15 -6.31 -7.51
N ALA A 177 -4.00 -7.45 -6.82
CA ALA A 177 -3.94 -8.76 -7.46
C ALA A 177 -5.16 -8.97 -8.38
N PRO A 178 -4.95 -9.22 -9.70
CA PRO A 178 -6.03 -9.36 -10.67
C PRO A 178 -6.67 -10.76 -10.59
N THR A 179 -7.38 -11.01 -9.51
CA THR A 179 -7.92 -12.33 -9.13
C THR A 179 -9.09 -12.81 -9.97
N ARG A 180 -9.57 -12.00 -10.91
CA ARG A 180 -10.62 -12.37 -11.87
C ARG A 180 -10.10 -12.15 -13.29
N MET A 181 -9.98 -13.22 -14.06
CA MET A 181 -9.62 -13.13 -15.46
C MET A 181 -10.87 -13.21 -16.34
N LEU A 182 -11.15 -12.14 -17.07
CA LEU A 182 -12.27 -11.99 -18.01
C LEU A 182 -11.72 -12.20 -19.42
N VAL A 183 -12.05 -13.29 -20.04
CA VAL A 183 -11.48 -13.71 -21.33
C VAL A 183 -12.53 -13.65 -22.42
N GLU A 184 -12.16 -13.09 -23.57
CA GLU A 184 -13.02 -13.13 -24.76
C GLU A 184 -13.42 -14.56 -25.13
N LYS A 185 -14.69 -14.77 -25.42
CA LYS A 185 -15.28 -16.10 -25.65
C LYS A 185 -14.56 -16.92 -26.73
N SER A 186 -14.08 -16.27 -27.79
CA SER A 186 -13.40 -16.92 -28.90
C SER A 186 -12.11 -17.67 -28.52
N ILE A 187 -11.40 -17.18 -27.47
CA ILE A 187 -10.14 -17.76 -26.99
C ILE A 187 -10.26 -18.46 -25.62
N TYR A 188 -11.46 -18.50 -25.05
CA TYR A 188 -11.68 -18.94 -23.65
C TYR A 188 -11.10 -20.33 -23.35
N LYS A 189 -11.35 -21.31 -24.23
CA LYS A 189 -10.86 -22.69 -24.02
C LYS A 189 -9.34 -22.74 -23.94
N ARG A 190 -8.65 -22.11 -24.91
CA ARG A 190 -7.18 -22.04 -24.91
C ARG A 190 -6.66 -21.29 -23.70
N ALA A 191 -7.32 -20.20 -23.31
CA ALA A 191 -6.92 -19.42 -22.14
C ALA A 191 -7.01 -20.24 -20.84
N VAL A 192 -8.01 -21.08 -20.68
CA VAL A 192 -8.12 -21.99 -19.53
C VAL A 192 -6.97 -23.02 -19.53
N GLU A 193 -6.64 -23.61 -20.70
CA GLU A 193 -5.51 -24.52 -20.85
C GLU A 193 -4.19 -23.84 -20.49
N ASP A 194 -3.91 -22.66 -21.07
CA ASP A 194 -2.71 -21.86 -20.76
C ASP A 194 -2.62 -21.48 -19.28
N ALA A 195 -3.75 -21.14 -18.64
CA ALA A 195 -3.80 -20.78 -17.23
C ALA A 195 -3.49 -21.96 -16.31
N VAL A 196 -4.06 -23.14 -16.61
CA VAL A 196 -3.80 -24.39 -15.86
C VAL A 196 -2.34 -24.80 -16.00
N ASP A 197 -1.82 -24.79 -17.24
CA ASP A 197 -0.42 -25.14 -17.51
C ASP A 197 0.55 -24.22 -16.75
N GLU A 198 0.26 -22.94 -16.69
CA GLU A 198 1.11 -21.98 -15.98
C GLU A 198 0.99 -22.12 -14.46
N ALA A 199 -0.22 -22.28 -13.94
CA ALA A 199 -0.45 -22.46 -12.51
C ALA A 199 0.25 -23.74 -11.98
N ASN A 200 0.29 -24.81 -12.74
CA ASN A 200 0.96 -26.07 -12.38
C ASN A 200 2.50 -25.97 -12.30
N LYS A 201 3.10 -24.92 -12.89
CA LYS A 201 4.55 -24.68 -12.82
C LYS A 201 4.94 -23.94 -11.54
N ILE A 202 4.00 -23.26 -10.89
CA ILE A 202 4.28 -22.44 -9.72
C ILE A 202 4.55 -23.36 -8.53
N GLN A 203 5.75 -23.22 -8.00
CA GLN A 203 6.18 -23.96 -6.80
C GLN A 203 6.01 -23.09 -5.56
N VAL A 204 5.68 -23.72 -4.45
CA VAL A 204 5.60 -23.06 -3.13
C VAL A 204 6.68 -23.68 -2.24
N ASP A 205 7.55 -22.87 -1.67
CA ASP A 205 8.60 -23.33 -0.76
C ASP A 205 8.87 -22.29 0.34
N GLN A 206 9.79 -22.61 1.24
CA GLN A 206 10.16 -21.73 2.34
C GLN A 206 10.80 -20.43 1.83
N ALA A 207 10.41 -19.30 2.39
CA ALA A 207 10.94 -17.99 2.01
C ALA A 207 12.47 -17.83 2.22
N SER A 208 13.08 -18.67 3.06
CA SER A 208 14.53 -18.69 3.28
C SER A 208 15.33 -19.39 2.18
N LYS A 209 14.69 -20.18 1.32
CA LYS A 209 15.36 -20.87 0.21
C LYS A 209 15.49 -19.92 -0.98
N LYS A 210 16.57 -20.10 -1.72
CA LYS A 210 16.76 -19.43 -3.01
C LYS A 210 16.10 -20.27 -4.10
N GLY A 211 15.43 -19.63 -5.05
CA GLY A 211 14.79 -20.31 -6.17
C GLY A 211 13.67 -19.46 -6.78
N ASP A 212 13.13 -19.96 -7.88
CA ASP A 212 11.97 -19.39 -8.56
C ASP A 212 10.68 -20.03 -8.01
N HIS A 213 10.34 -19.68 -6.78
CA HIS A 213 9.13 -20.16 -6.10
C HIS A 213 8.47 -19.02 -5.33
N ILE A 214 7.19 -19.15 -5.03
CA ILE A 214 6.49 -18.27 -4.12
C ILE A 214 6.63 -18.78 -2.68
N GLY A 215 6.58 -17.86 -1.71
CA GLY A 215 6.63 -18.21 -0.30
C GLY A 215 5.27 -18.67 0.26
N PRO A 216 5.22 -19.07 1.54
CA PRO A 216 3.98 -19.32 2.24
C PRO A 216 3.20 -18.02 2.47
N VAL A 217 1.91 -18.15 2.76
CA VAL A 217 1.13 -17.00 3.27
C VAL A 217 1.67 -16.56 4.63
N ILE A 218 1.52 -15.26 4.93
CA ILE A 218 2.20 -14.57 6.04
C ILE A 218 1.91 -15.16 7.44
N SER A 219 0.75 -15.75 7.65
CA SER A 219 0.36 -16.24 8.99
C SER A 219 -0.73 -17.29 8.93
N LYS A 220 -0.89 -18.06 10.03
CA LYS A 220 -1.98 -19.01 10.17
C LYS A 220 -3.36 -18.32 10.10
N ILE A 221 -3.50 -17.14 10.66
CA ILE A 221 -4.75 -16.37 10.58
C ILE A 221 -5.12 -16.08 9.12
N GLN A 222 -4.14 -15.68 8.31
CA GLN A 222 -4.38 -15.43 6.89
C GLN A 222 -4.67 -16.72 6.14
N TYR A 223 -3.98 -17.82 6.44
CA TYR A 223 -4.26 -19.14 5.88
C TYR A 223 -5.70 -19.59 6.18
N ASP A 224 -6.10 -19.57 7.46
CA ASP A 224 -7.45 -20.00 7.86
C ASP A 224 -8.54 -19.13 7.20
N LYS A 225 -8.29 -17.83 7.06
CA LYS A 225 -9.18 -16.92 6.35
C LYS A 225 -9.33 -17.31 4.88
N ILE A 226 -8.24 -17.64 4.19
CA ILE A 226 -8.27 -18.04 2.77
C ILE A 226 -9.06 -19.34 2.62
N ILE A 227 -8.79 -20.33 3.49
CA ILE A 227 -9.49 -21.64 3.43
C ILE A 227 -11.00 -21.49 3.74
N SER A 228 -11.40 -20.45 4.48
CA SER A 228 -12.82 -20.19 4.81
C SER A 228 -13.61 -19.49 3.70
N LEU A 229 -12.97 -19.07 2.60
CA LEU A 229 -13.61 -18.43 1.46
C LEU A 229 -14.06 -19.41 0.39
#